data_31adf4fe681692568b59a60ec55bb157
#
_entry.id   31adf4fe681692568b59a60ec55bb157
#
_cell.length_a   1.000
_cell.length_b   1.000
_cell.length_c   1.000
_cell.angle_alpha   90.00
_cell.angle_beta   90.00
_cell.angle_gamma   90.00
#
_symmetry.space_group_name_H-M   'P 1'
#
loop_
_entity.id
_entity.type
_entity.pdbx_description
1 polymer ?
#
loop_
_entity_poly.entity_id
_entity_poly.type
_entity_poly.pdbx_seq_one_letter_code
_entity_poly.pdbx_strand_id
1 'polypeptide(L)'
;MLRRTLMTTAALGLGLVFGGAAMAQDKTKACFVYVGPIGDGGWTFQHDQGRLAVEAAYGDKVETAYQENVPEGADAERVMTQMALSGCNIIFTTSFGYMDATNAVAAKFPDVKFEHATGFKREHPNVSTYNARFYEGRAVMGTIAGRMTKSNKIGYIGSFPIPEVVQGINASFIHAKKVNPAVEIKVVWAYTWFDPAKEADAAKALIEQGVDVILAHTDSTAPLAEAAKTPGVIGFGQASDMLDYAPSPRVSSIIDNWAPYYVKQVGAV
;
A
#
# COMPACT_ATOMS: atom_id res chain seq x y z
N MET A 1 88.69 -6.66 44.52
CA MET A 1 87.39 -7.31 44.50
C MET A 1 86.38 -6.37 43.81
N LEU A 2 86.15 -6.55 42.50
CA LEU A 2 85.27 -5.67 41.74
C LEU A 2 83.86 -6.29 41.68
N ARG A 3 82.84 -5.59 42.14
CA ARG A 3 81.46 -5.92 41.98
C ARG A 3 80.93 -5.24 40.68
N ARG A 4 80.56 -6.02 39.66
CA ARG A 4 79.91 -5.54 38.48
C ARG A 4 78.38 -5.49 38.77
N THR A 5 77.82 -4.30 38.64
CA THR A 5 76.37 -4.07 38.67
C THR A 5 75.81 -4.19 37.23
N LEU A 6 74.91 -5.12 37.02
CA LEU A 6 74.11 -5.20 35.76
C LEU A 6 72.95 -4.23 35.84
N MET A 7 72.88 -3.31 34.89
CA MET A 7 71.68 -2.51 34.63
C MET A 7 70.80 -3.23 33.61
N THR A 8 69.62 -3.62 34.04
CA THR A 8 68.56 -4.12 33.16
C THR A 8 67.69 -2.97 32.68
N THR A 9 67.77 -2.66 31.40
CA THR A 9 66.93 -1.67 30.72
C THR A 9 65.59 -2.34 30.37
N ALA A 10 64.49 -1.91 31.02
CA ALA A 10 63.11 -2.27 30.65
C ALA A 10 62.64 -1.36 29.56
N ALA A 11 62.43 -1.92 28.36
CA ALA A 11 61.78 -1.21 27.24
C ALA A 11 60.24 -1.26 27.42
N LEU A 12 59.60 -0.15 27.75
CA LEU A 12 58.15 -0.02 27.70
C LEU A 12 57.73 0.11 26.23
N GLY A 13 57.14 -0.95 25.68
CA GLY A 13 56.45 -0.90 24.40
C GLY A 13 55.07 -0.21 24.54
N LEU A 14 54.99 1.01 24.03
CA LEU A 14 53.72 1.75 23.92
C LEU A 14 52.93 1.13 22.74
N GLY A 15 51.98 0.22 23.02
CA GLY A 15 51.04 -0.31 22.06
C GLY A 15 50.00 0.77 21.68
N LEU A 16 50.13 1.35 20.50
CA LEU A 16 49.09 2.17 19.86
C LEU A 16 47.92 1.28 19.50
N VAL A 17 46.88 1.24 20.33
CA VAL A 17 45.58 0.66 19.98
C VAL A 17 44.93 1.65 19.01
N PHE A 18 45.04 1.38 17.72
CA PHE A 18 44.15 1.99 16.72
C PHE A 18 42.72 1.44 16.96
N GLY A 19 41.96 2.12 17.79
CA GLY A 19 40.53 1.96 17.85
C GLY A 19 39.97 2.40 16.48
N GLY A 20 39.71 1.47 15.60
CA GLY A 20 38.93 1.74 14.39
C GLY A 20 37.56 2.24 14.86
N ALA A 21 37.28 3.54 14.69
CA ALA A 21 35.94 4.03 14.74
C ALA A 21 35.18 3.29 13.64
N ALA A 22 34.33 2.36 14.03
CA ALA A 22 33.34 1.81 13.12
C ALA A 22 32.52 3.02 12.66
N MET A 23 32.71 3.44 11.42
CA MET A 23 31.84 4.42 10.78
C MET A 23 30.46 3.78 10.82
N ALA A 24 29.56 4.35 11.60
CA ALA A 24 28.16 3.98 11.55
C ALA A 24 27.74 4.21 10.09
N GLN A 25 27.46 3.14 9.38
CA GLN A 25 26.96 3.23 8.03
C GLN A 25 25.60 3.92 8.15
N ASP A 26 25.46 5.09 7.50
CA ASP A 26 24.20 5.82 7.51
C ASP A 26 23.10 4.90 6.99
N LYS A 27 22.06 4.71 7.82
CA LYS A 27 20.94 3.85 7.45
C LYS A 27 20.10 4.56 6.38
N THR A 28 19.69 3.85 5.36
CA THR A 28 18.68 4.37 4.44
C THR A 28 17.35 4.52 5.18
N LYS A 29 16.79 5.73 5.19
CA LYS A 29 15.48 5.98 5.81
C LYS A 29 14.39 5.98 4.76
N ALA A 30 13.50 4.98 4.82
CA ALA A 30 12.35 4.80 3.93
C ALA A 30 11.06 5.20 4.67
N CYS A 31 10.34 6.15 4.12
CA CYS A 31 9.16 6.73 4.75
C CYS A 31 7.90 6.46 3.92
N PHE A 32 6.76 6.32 4.61
CA PHE A 32 5.50 5.94 3.97
C PHE A 32 4.37 6.86 4.42
N VAL A 33 3.59 7.36 3.46
CA VAL A 33 2.42 8.20 3.72
C VAL A 33 1.17 7.43 3.34
N TYR A 34 0.34 7.11 4.33
CA TYR A 34 -0.86 6.29 4.17
C TYR A 34 -2.14 7.11 4.29
N VAL A 35 -3.10 6.85 3.41
CA VAL A 35 -4.39 7.55 3.37
C VAL A 35 -5.36 7.06 4.44
N GLY A 36 -5.28 5.78 4.81
CA GLY A 36 -6.07 5.14 5.86
C GLY A 36 -5.18 4.60 7.00
N PRO A 37 -5.80 3.93 7.98
CA PRO A 37 -5.07 3.28 9.07
C PRO A 37 -4.45 1.95 8.60
N ILE A 38 -3.33 1.55 9.19
CA ILE A 38 -2.70 0.24 8.91
C ILE A 38 -3.59 -0.96 9.30
N GLY A 39 -4.61 -0.70 10.11
CA GLY A 39 -5.61 -1.70 10.51
C GLY A 39 -6.85 -1.76 9.63
N ASP A 40 -6.88 -1.13 8.44
CA ASP A 40 -8.03 -1.13 7.53
C ASP A 40 -8.38 -2.54 6.98
N GLY A 41 -7.40 -3.44 7.01
CA GLY A 41 -7.52 -4.79 6.48
C GLY A 41 -7.52 -4.86 4.95
N GLY A 42 -7.28 -3.75 4.27
CA GLY A 42 -7.30 -3.63 2.82
C GLY A 42 -6.07 -2.92 2.27
N TRP A 43 -6.26 -1.72 1.71
CA TRP A 43 -5.24 -0.97 0.99
C TRP A 43 -4.03 -0.59 1.85
N THR A 44 -4.26 0.15 2.94
CA THR A 44 -3.18 0.61 3.80
C THR A 44 -2.49 -0.54 4.51
N PHE A 45 -3.25 -1.52 5.00
CA PHE A 45 -2.70 -2.77 5.54
C PHE A 45 -1.73 -3.41 4.56
N GLN A 46 -2.11 -3.54 3.29
CA GLN A 46 -1.29 -4.22 2.29
C GLN A 46 -0.03 -3.42 1.92
N HIS A 47 -0.10 -2.09 1.90
CA HIS A 47 1.07 -1.24 1.76
C HIS A 47 2.03 -1.36 2.95
N ASP A 48 1.48 -1.47 4.17
CA ASP A 48 2.31 -1.67 5.37
C ASP A 48 2.98 -3.05 5.40
N GLN A 49 2.34 -4.10 4.86
CA GLN A 49 3.02 -5.39 4.63
C GLN A 49 4.24 -5.22 3.71
N GLY A 50 4.15 -4.34 2.71
CA GLY A 50 5.28 -3.98 1.86
C GLY A 50 6.40 -3.27 2.63
N ARG A 51 6.07 -2.35 3.55
CA ARG A 51 7.04 -1.69 4.45
C ARG A 51 7.74 -2.71 5.36
N LEU A 52 6.97 -3.60 5.98
CA LEU A 52 7.52 -4.66 6.83
C LEU A 52 8.45 -5.61 6.06
N ALA A 53 8.16 -5.86 4.78
CA ALA A 53 9.04 -6.64 3.91
C ALA A 53 10.38 -5.92 3.66
N VAL A 54 10.40 -4.59 3.58
CA VAL A 54 11.64 -3.79 3.50
C VAL A 54 12.46 -3.97 4.77
N GLU A 55 11.85 -3.88 5.95
CA GLU A 55 12.54 -4.11 7.23
C GLU A 55 13.11 -5.54 7.30
N ALA A 56 12.33 -6.53 6.88
CA ALA A 56 12.78 -7.93 6.86
C ALA A 56 13.94 -8.17 5.89
N ALA A 57 13.96 -7.46 4.74
CA ALA A 57 14.99 -7.63 3.73
C ALA A 57 16.33 -6.97 4.10
N TYR A 58 16.29 -5.83 4.78
CA TYR A 58 17.48 -5.01 5.01
C TYR A 58 17.93 -4.95 6.46
N GLY A 59 17.06 -5.29 7.43
CA GLY A 59 17.38 -5.30 8.85
C GLY A 59 17.96 -3.95 9.31
N ASP A 60 19.12 -4.00 9.96
CA ASP A 60 19.76 -2.81 10.54
C ASP A 60 20.26 -1.77 9.51
N LYS A 61 20.24 -2.07 8.23
CA LYS A 61 20.66 -1.15 7.16
C LYS A 61 19.59 -0.13 6.78
N VAL A 62 18.35 -0.36 7.19
CA VAL A 62 17.21 0.50 6.87
C VAL A 62 16.49 0.91 8.16
N GLU A 63 16.04 2.15 8.20
CA GLU A 63 15.04 2.65 9.14
C GLU A 63 13.76 2.92 8.37
N THR A 64 12.61 2.45 8.84
CA THR A 64 11.33 2.83 8.25
C THR A 64 10.54 3.74 9.18
N ALA A 65 9.79 4.66 8.60
CA ALA A 65 8.83 5.50 9.31
C ALA A 65 7.55 5.60 8.48
N TYR A 66 6.41 5.79 9.13
CA TYR A 66 5.14 5.98 8.42
C TYR A 66 4.25 6.99 9.14
N GLN A 67 3.32 7.56 8.39
CA GLN A 67 2.22 8.35 8.92
C GLN A 67 0.93 7.86 8.28
N GLU A 68 0.00 7.41 9.09
CA GLU A 68 -1.32 6.95 8.67
C GLU A 68 -2.40 8.02 8.81
N ASN A 69 -3.55 7.79 8.18
CA ASN A 69 -4.70 8.69 8.20
C ASN A 69 -4.35 10.11 7.72
N VAL A 70 -3.54 10.20 6.67
CA VAL A 70 -3.16 11.50 6.09
C VAL A 70 -4.18 11.90 5.03
N PRO A 71 -4.94 13.00 5.23
CA PRO A 71 -5.85 13.49 4.20
C PRO A 71 -5.09 13.92 2.94
N GLU A 72 -5.72 13.74 1.78
CA GLU A 72 -5.20 14.24 0.51
C GLU A 72 -5.16 15.78 0.49
N GLY A 73 -4.29 16.35 -0.33
CA GLY A 73 -4.12 17.80 -0.47
C GLY A 73 -3.08 18.38 0.49
N ALA A 74 -3.39 19.47 1.18
CA ALA A 74 -2.42 20.26 1.96
C ALA A 74 -1.79 19.49 3.14
N ASP A 75 -2.54 18.60 3.78
CA ASP A 75 -2.02 17.77 4.86
C ASP A 75 -0.98 16.77 4.33
N ALA A 76 -1.21 16.18 3.16
CA ALA A 76 -0.24 15.30 2.51
C ALA A 76 1.07 16.04 2.18
N GLU A 77 0.99 17.26 1.62
CA GLU A 77 2.16 18.10 1.35
C GLU A 77 2.94 18.41 2.64
N ARG A 78 2.24 18.74 3.72
CA ARG A 78 2.85 19.02 5.02
C ARG A 78 3.57 17.79 5.58
N VAL A 79 2.93 16.62 5.56
CA VAL A 79 3.52 15.37 6.07
C VAL A 79 4.75 14.96 5.25
N MET A 80 4.66 14.98 3.92
CA MET A 80 5.78 14.67 3.03
C MET A 80 6.96 15.63 3.26
N THR A 81 6.68 16.93 3.43
CA THR A 81 7.70 17.94 3.76
C THR A 81 8.40 17.63 5.08
N GLN A 82 7.62 17.26 6.11
CA GLN A 82 8.19 16.88 7.41
C GLN A 82 9.06 15.61 7.31
N MET A 83 8.62 14.62 6.55
CA MET A 83 9.40 13.41 6.30
C MET A 83 10.72 13.72 5.57
N ALA A 84 10.70 14.54 4.53
CA ALA A 84 11.90 14.96 3.82
C ALA A 84 12.87 15.70 4.76
N LEU A 85 12.38 16.64 5.57
CA LEU A 85 13.17 17.36 6.57
C LEU A 85 13.71 16.45 7.69
N SER A 86 13.04 15.34 8.00
CA SER A 86 13.48 14.37 9.00
C SER A 86 14.53 13.38 8.47
N GLY A 87 15.01 13.58 7.23
CA GLY A 87 16.08 12.78 6.64
C GLY A 87 15.62 11.52 5.93
N CYS A 88 14.34 11.43 5.50
CA CYS A 88 13.91 10.34 4.64
C CYS A 88 14.63 10.42 3.29
N ASN A 89 15.29 9.34 2.88
CA ASN A 89 15.97 9.24 1.59
C ASN A 89 14.99 8.89 0.45
N ILE A 90 13.96 8.13 0.80
CA ILE A 90 12.89 7.72 -0.11
C ILE A 90 11.54 7.82 0.60
N ILE A 91 10.52 8.37 -0.07
CA ILE A 91 9.16 8.54 0.45
C ILE A 91 8.17 7.88 -0.51
N PHE A 92 7.44 6.89 -0.01
CA PHE A 92 6.33 6.25 -0.70
C PHE A 92 5.02 6.94 -0.36
N THR A 93 4.31 7.42 -1.38
CA THR A 93 3.04 8.14 -1.23
C THR A 93 1.92 7.29 -1.84
N THR A 94 1.05 6.73 -1.00
CA THR A 94 0.21 5.58 -1.34
C THR A 94 -1.25 5.93 -1.58
N SER A 95 -1.51 7.06 -2.23
CA SER A 95 -2.87 7.41 -2.69
C SER A 95 -2.83 8.20 -3.98
N PHE A 96 -3.81 7.98 -4.87
CA PHE A 96 -3.98 8.73 -6.11
C PHE A 96 -4.00 10.25 -5.88
N GLY A 97 -4.71 10.72 -4.85
CA GLY A 97 -4.84 12.14 -4.56
C GLY A 97 -3.60 12.79 -3.95
N TYR A 98 -2.53 12.03 -3.67
CA TYR A 98 -1.24 12.60 -3.28
C TYR A 98 -0.41 13.11 -4.45
N MET A 99 -0.89 12.97 -5.69
CA MET A 99 -0.14 13.22 -6.91
C MET A 99 0.46 14.63 -6.99
N ASP A 100 -0.35 15.66 -6.75
CA ASP A 100 0.09 17.06 -6.81
C ASP A 100 1.00 17.40 -5.63
N ALA A 101 0.66 16.96 -4.41
CA ALA A 101 1.48 17.15 -3.21
C ALA A 101 2.87 16.48 -3.36
N THR A 102 2.93 15.27 -3.93
CA THR A 102 4.19 14.58 -4.19
C THR A 102 5.10 15.39 -5.11
N ASN A 103 4.58 15.90 -6.23
CA ASN A 103 5.37 16.71 -7.16
C ASN A 103 5.78 18.06 -6.54
N ALA A 104 4.90 18.72 -5.80
CA ALA A 104 5.19 19.98 -5.13
C ALA A 104 6.31 19.85 -4.07
N VAL A 105 6.33 18.75 -3.33
CA VAL A 105 7.40 18.49 -2.33
C VAL A 105 8.69 18.05 -3.02
N ALA A 106 8.61 17.20 -4.04
CA ALA A 106 9.77 16.73 -4.78
C ALA A 106 10.58 17.86 -5.40
N ALA A 107 9.92 18.93 -5.85
CA ALA A 107 10.57 20.15 -6.35
C ALA A 107 11.47 20.83 -5.30
N LYS A 108 11.09 20.74 -4.03
CA LYS A 108 11.79 21.39 -2.90
C LYS A 108 12.93 20.51 -2.34
N PHE A 109 12.89 19.19 -2.60
CA PHE A 109 13.81 18.20 -2.04
C PHE A 109 14.38 17.30 -3.17
N PRO A 110 15.25 17.82 -4.03
CA PRO A 110 15.73 17.08 -5.22
C PRO A 110 16.55 15.82 -4.89
N ASP A 111 17.13 15.75 -3.70
CA ASP A 111 17.94 14.61 -3.25
C ASP A 111 17.09 13.48 -2.62
N VAL A 112 15.81 13.73 -2.32
CA VAL A 112 14.87 12.74 -1.81
C VAL A 112 14.15 12.07 -2.98
N LYS A 113 14.07 10.73 -2.97
CA LYS A 113 13.29 9.97 -3.95
C LYS A 113 11.83 9.91 -3.54
N PHE A 114 10.92 10.09 -4.49
CA PHE A 114 9.49 9.98 -4.28
C PHE A 114 8.91 8.89 -5.18
N GLU A 115 8.25 7.93 -4.56
CA GLU A 115 7.59 6.81 -5.21
C GLU A 115 6.08 6.97 -5.00
N HIS A 116 5.35 7.33 -6.07
CA HIS A 116 3.93 7.64 -5.99
C HIS A 116 3.06 6.53 -6.58
N ALA A 117 2.18 5.96 -5.75
CA ALA A 117 1.24 4.90 -6.15
C ALA A 117 0.10 5.48 -6.98
N THR A 118 -0.26 4.76 -8.04
CA THR A 118 -1.45 4.97 -8.88
C THR A 118 -1.55 6.30 -9.64
N GLY A 119 -0.61 7.24 -9.42
CA GLY A 119 -0.55 8.49 -10.15
C GLY A 119 0.10 8.39 -11.53
N PHE A 120 0.10 9.48 -12.28
CA PHE A 120 0.69 9.57 -13.61
C PHE A 120 1.62 10.77 -13.81
N LYS A 121 1.60 11.77 -12.91
CA LYS A 121 2.47 12.94 -13.01
C LYS A 121 3.88 12.63 -12.50
N ARG A 122 4.88 12.98 -13.30
CA ARG A 122 6.31 12.87 -12.98
C ARG A 122 6.99 14.15 -13.47
N GLU A 123 6.78 15.24 -12.76
CA GLU A 123 7.23 16.57 -13.15
C GLU A 123 8.68 16.85 -12.75
N HIS A 124 9.27 15.98 -11.90
CA HIS A 124 10.63 16.10 -11.40
C HIS A 124 11.39 14.78 -11.53
N PRO A 125 12.73 14.81 -11.73
CA PRO A 125 13.54 13.61 -11.98
C PRO A 125 13.62 12.66 -10.79
N ASN A 126 13.29 13.13 -9.59
CA ASN A 126 13.25 12.36 -8.36
C ASN A 126 11.84 11.80 -8.04
N VAL A 127 10.88 11.90 -8.97
CA VAL A 127 9.53 11.31 -8.84
C VAL A 127 9.39 10.12 -9.77
N SER A 128 9.03 8.99 -9.21
CA SER A 128 8.58 7.80 -9.95
C SER A 128 7.12 7.52 -9.64
N THR A 129 6.43 6.88 -10.58
CA THR A 129 5.06 6.39 -10.35
C THR A 129 5.03 4.89 -10.54
N TYR A 130 4.24 4.22 -9.70
CA TYR A 130 4.03 2.77 -9.79
C TYR A 130 2.55 2.43 -9.62
N ASN A 131 2.15 1.29 -10.16
CA ASN A 131 0.78 0.83 -10.09
C ASN A 131 0.71 -0.70 -10.13
N ALA A 132 -0.38 -1.28 -9.63
CA ALA A 132 -0.76 -2.66 -9.87
C ALA A 132 -1.72 -2.74 -11.06
N ARG A 133 -1.74 -3.90 -11.73
CA ARG A 133 -2.67 -4.15 -12.83
C ARG A 133 -3.99 -4.69 -12.29
N PHE A 134 -4.70 -3.88 -11.51
CA PHE A 134 -5.95 -4.24 -10.84
C PHE A 134 -6.97 -4.85 -11.80
N TYR A 135 -7.04 -4.34 -13.03
CA TYR A 135 -7.97 -4.81 -14.05
C TYR A 135 -7.81 -6.30 -14.39
N GLU A 136 -6.62 -6.88 -14.24
CA GLU A 136 -6.40 -8.31 -14.45
C GLU A 136 -7.11 -9.14 -13.36
N GLY A 137 -6.93 -8.77 -12.10
CA GLY A 137 -7.68 -9.37 -11.00
C GLY A 137 -9.19 -9.15 -11.12
N ARG A 138 -9.60 -7.94 -11.54
CA ARG A 138 -11.01 -7.61 -11.80
C ARG A 138 -11.62 -8.46 -12.92
N ALA A 139 -10.86 -8.78 -13.97
CA ALA A 139 -11.30 -9.68 -15.03
C ALA A 139 -11.58 -11.10 -14.51
N VAL A 140 -10.71 -11.60 -13.63
CA VAL A 140 -10.89 -12.89 -12.96
C VAL A 140 -12.12 -12.85 -12.05
N MET A 141 -12.23 -11.84 -11.19
CA MET A 141 -13.41 -11.68 -10.31
C MET A 141 -14.71 -11.57 -11.11
N GLY A 142 -14.71 -10.78 -12.19
CA GLY A 142 -15.87 -10.65 -13.06
C GLY A 142 -16.30 -11.99 -13.67
N THR A 143 -15.33 -12.81 -14.11
CA THR A 143 -15.61 -14.16 -14.62
C THR A 143 -16.24 -15.05 -13.56
N ILE A 144 -15.70 -15.05 -12.34
CA ILE A 144 -16.22 -15.84 -11.23
C ILE A 144 -17.61 -15.33 -10.83
N ALA A 145 -17.76 -14.02 -10.65
CA ALA A 145 -19.03 -13.37 -10.31
C ALA A 145 -20.13 -13.68 -11.32
N GLY A 146 -19.83 -13.58 -12.61
CA GLY A 146 -20.78 -13.89 -13.69
C GLY A 146 -21.26 -15.35 -13.69
N ARG A 147 -20.39 -16.28 -13.26
CA ARG A 147 -20.76 -17.71 -13.14
C ARG A 147 -21.53 -18.02 -11.85
N MET A 148 -21.28 -17.27 -10.77
CA MET A 148 -21.84 -17.55 -9.45
C MET A 148 -23.14 -16.81 -9.15
N THR A 149 -23.35 -15.65 -9.75
CA THR A 149 -24.58 -14.89 -9.56
C THR A 149 -25.82 -15.70 -9.95
N LYS A 150 -26.86 -15.64 -9.13
CA LYS A 150 -28.16 -16.23 -9.37
C LYS A 150 -29.18 -15.17 -9.78
N SER A 151 -29.00 -13.94 -9.31
CA SER A 151 -29.85 -12.78 -9.63
C SER A 151 -29.50 -12.12 -10.96
N ASN A 152 -28.35 -12.44 -11.56
CA ASN A 152 -27.72 -11.73 -12.66
C ASN A 152 -27.35 -10.27 -12.32
N LYS A 153 -27.31 -9.90 -11.04
CA LYS A 153 -26.99 -8.55 -10.58
C LYS A 153 -25.73 -8.59 -9.73
N ILE A 154 -24.69 -7.94 -10.21
CA ILE A 154 -23.42 -7.75 -9.49
C ILE A 154 -23.36 -6.32 -9.01
N GLY A 155 -23.03 -6.11 -7.73
CA GLY A 155 -22.78 -4.80 -7.16
C GLY A 155 -21.31 -4.44 -7.20
N TYR A 156 -21.01 -3.19 -7.52
CA TYR A 156 -19.66 -2.66 -7.46
C TYR A 156 -19.65 -1.36 -6.66
N ILE A 157 -18.90 -1.34 -5.57
CA ILE A 157 -18.69 -0.15 -4.77
C ILE A 157 -17.41 0.50 -5.25
N GLY A 158 -17.51 1.67 -5.88
CA GLY A 158 -16.38 2.48 -6.33
C GLY A 158 -16.07 3.58 -5.34
N SER A 159 -14.80 3.88 -5.12
CA SER A 159 -14.35 5.01 -4.31
C SER A 159 -14.60 6.34 -5.06
N PHE A 160 -13.85 6.60 -6.10
CA PHE A 160 -13.96 7.79 -6.94
C PHE A 160 -13.98 7.42 -8.43
N PRO A 161 -14.65 8.22 -9.29
CA PRO A 161 -14.74 7.92 -10.74
C PRO A 161 -13.43 8.29 -11.48
N ILE A 162 -12.29 7.82 -10.99
CA ILE A 162 -10.99 7.95 -11.62
C ILE A 162 -10.74 6.81 -12.62
N PRO A 163 -9.81 6.98 -13.59
CA PRO A 163 -9.56 6.00 -14.65
C PRO A 163 -9.30 4.58 -14.14
N GLU A 164 -8.54 4.43 -13.06
CA GLU A 164 -8.23 3.15 -12.45
C GLU A 164 -9.48 2.39 -11.97
N VAL A 165 -10.37 3.07 -11.25
CA VAL A 165 -11.61 2.48 -10.72
C VAL A 165 -12.57 2.13 -11.86
N VAL A 166 -12.75 3.06 -12.82
CA VAL A 166 -13.59 2.84 -14.01
C VAL A 166 -13.07 1.66 -14.84
N GLN A 167 -11.74 1.56 -15.01
CA GLN A 167 -11.13 0.41 -15.69
C GLN A 167 -11.44 -0.92 -14.99
N GLY A 168 -11.41 -0.93 -13.65
CA GLY A 168 -11.74 -2.10 -12.83
C GLY A 168 -13.21 -2.53 -13.00
N ILE A 169 -14.14 -1.56 -12.98
CA ILE A 169 -15.57 -1.81 -13.25
C ILE A 169 -15.76 -2.41 -14.62
N ASN A 170 -15.16 -1.80 -15.66
CA ASN A 170 -15.28 -2.26 -17.04
C ASN A 170 -14.69 -3.67 -17.23
N ALA A 171 -13.53 -3.95 -16.63
CA ALA A 171 -12.92 -5.27 -16.69
C ALA A 171 -13.82 -6.34 -16.05
N SER A 172 -14.39 -6.06 -14.88
CA SER A 172 -15.35 -6.95 -14.21
C SER A 172 -16.58 -7.18 -15.08
N PHE A 173 -17.16 -6.13 -15.64
CA PHE A 173 -18.36 -6.20 -16.46
C PHE A 173 -18.15 -7.01 -17.75
N ILE A 174 -17.10 -6.68 -18.50
CA ILE A 174 -16.80 -7.36 -19.79
C ILE A 174 -16.62 -8.86 -19.57
N HIS A 175 -15.90 -9.25 -18.51
CA HIS A 175 -15.60 -10.65 -18.26
C HIS A 175 -16.79 -11.41 -17.64
N ALA A 176 -17.62 -10.75 -16.83
CA ALA A 176 -18.89 -11.31 -16.37
C ALA A 176 -19.85 -11.55 -17.54
N LYS A 177 -19.98 -10.59 -18.44
CA LYS A 177 -20.81 -10.71 -19.67
C LYS A 177 -20.37 -11.84 -20.59
N LYS A 178 -19.07 -12.13 -20.69
CA LYS A 178 -18.57 -13.26 -21.52
C LYS A 178 -19.09 -14.61 -21.07
N VAL A 179 -19.31 -14.80 -19.77
CA VAL A 179 -19.75 -16.08 -19.18
C VAL A 179 -21.24 -16.10 -18.83
N ASN A 180 -21.84 -14.92 -18.66
CA ASN A 180 -23.26 -14.76 -18.39
C ASN A 180 -23.77 -13.48 -19.07
N PRO A 181 -24.32 -13.59 -20.30
CA PRO A 181 -24.82 -12.44 -21.05
C PRO A 181 -25.96 -11.66 -20.39
N ALA A 182 -26.66 -12.26 -19.40
CA ALA A 182 -27.75 -11.60 -18.69
C ALA A 182 -27.27 -10.67 -17.57
N VAL A 183 -25.96 -10.73 -17.17
CA VAL A 183 -25.43 -9.96 -16.04
C VAL A 183 -25.61 -8.46 -16.24
N GLU A 184 -25.99 -7.79 -15.17
CA GLU A 184 -25.95 -6.35 -14.98
C GLU A 184 -24.96 -6.03 -13.85
N ILE A 185 -24.20 -4.92 -13.98
CA ILE A 185 -23.42 -4.36 -12.86
C ILE A 185 -24.08 -3.08 -12.40
N LYS A 186 -24.40 -3.03 -11.10
CA LYS A 186 -24.88 -1.83 -10.41
C LYS A 186 -23.71 -1.20 -9.69
N VAL A 187 -23.45 0.09 -9.92
CA VAL A 187 -22.34 0.82 -9.32
C VAL A 187 -22.87 1.81 -8.31
N VAL A 188 -22.28 1.86 -7.12
CA VAL A 188 -22.46 2.88 -6.12
C VAL A 188 -21.10 3.56 -5.87
N TRP A 189 -21.07 4.89 -5.95
CA TRP A 189 -19.89 5.68 -5.67
C TRP A 189 -19.91 6.12 -4.21
N ALA A 190 -18.93 5.67 -3.41
CA ALA A 190 -18.82 6.01 -2.00
C ALA A 190 -18.20 7.40 -1.76
N TYR A 191 -17.49 7.94 -2.74
CA TYR A 191 -16.75 9.21 -2.64
C TYR A 191 -15.83 9.28 -1.41
N THR A 192 -15.20 8.18 -1.11
CA THR A 192 -14.17 8.01 -0.08
C THR A 192 -13.26 6.86 -0.46
N TRP A 193 -12.00 6.87 0.02
CA TRP A 193 -11.15 5.70 0.00
C TRP A 193 -11.45 4.78 1.18
N PHE A 194 -11.52 5.34 2.39
CA PHE A 194 -11.76 4.61 3.62
C PHE A 194 -12.83 5.29 4.46
N ASP A 195 -13.99 4.68 4.54
CA ASP A 195 -15.09 5.02 5.44
C ASP A 195 -15.95 3.77 5.62
N PRO A 196 -15.64 2.92 6.63
CA PRO A 196 -16.34 1.65 6.81
C PRO A 196 -17.87 1.77 6.90
N ALA A 197 -18.36 2.89 7.42
CA ALA A 197 -19.81 3.12 7.52
C ALA A 197 -20.44 3.35 6.15
N LYS A 198 -19.88 4.26 5.34
CA LYS A 198 -20.36 4.50 3.96
C LYS A 198 -20.20 3.28 3.07
N GLU A 199 -19.11 2.53 3.24
CA GLU A 199 -18.86 1.32 2.47
C GLU A 199 -19.88 0.22 2.80
N ALA A 200 -20.21 0.03 4.09
CA ALA A 200 -21.26 -0.88 4.52
C ALA A 200 -22.64 -0.45 4.00
N ASP A 201 -22.98 0.84 4.09
CA ASP A 201 -24.25 1.38 3.59
C ASP A 201 -24.37 1.20 2.07
N ALA A 202 -23.28 1.39 1.32
CA ALA A 202 -23.25 1.15 -0.13
C ALA A 202 -23.50 -0.34 -0.45
N ALA A 203 -22.87 -1.26 0.29
CA ALA A 203 -23.10 -2.69 0.13
C ALA A 203 -24.55 -3.07 0.43
N LYS A 204 -25.09 -2.58 1.54
CA LYS A 204 -26.49 -2.79 1.95
C LYS A 204 -27.47 -2.29 0.88
N ALA A 205 -27.28 -1.06 0.39
CA ALA A 205 -28.12 -0.50 -0.66
C ALA A 205 -28.11 -1.30 -1.96
N LEU A 206 -26.97 -1.91 -2.32
CA LEU A 206 -26.86 -2.81 -3.46
C LEU A 206 -27.59 -4.14 -3.21
N ILE A 207 -27.45 -4.72 -2.03
CA ILE A 207 -28.12 -5.96 -1.64
C ILE A 207 -29.64 -5.78 -1.64
N GLU A 208 -30.15 -4.67 -1.10
CA GLU A 208 -31.58 -4.31 -1.12
C GLU A 208 -32.15 -4.18 -2.55
N GLN A 209 -31.30 -3.88 -3.54
CA GLN A 209 -31.66 -3.87 -4.96
C GLN A 209 -31.60 -5.25 -5.63
N GLY A 210 -31.37 -6.32 -4.84
CA GLY A 210 -31.32 -7.68 -5.32
C GLY A 210 -29.97 -8.10 -5.91
N VAL A 211 -28.89 -7.40 -5.56
CA VAL A 211 -27.52 -7.83 -5.86
C VAL A 211 -27.17 -9.01 -4.97
N ASP A 212 -26.56 -10.04 -5.53
CA ASP A 212 -26.09 -11.24 -4.82
C ASP A 212 -24.57 -11.46 -4.90
N VAL A 213 -23.85 -10.56 -5.57
CA VAL A 213 -22.38 -10.55 -5.61
C VAL A 213 -21.87 -9.13 -5.35
N ILE A 214 -21.02 -8.95 -4.37
CA ILE A 214 -20.41 -7.66 -4.01
C ILE A 214 -18.94 -7.63 -4.44
N LEU A 215 -18.58 -6.63 -5.22
CA LEU A 215 -17.22 -6.21 -5.53
C LEU A 215 -17.00 -4.82 -4.96
N ALA A 216 -15.81 -4.53 -4.46
CA ALA A 216 -15.46 -3.22 -3.94
C ALA A 216 -14.11 -2.73 -4.48
N HIS A 217 -13.96 -1.42 -4.60
CA HIS A 217 -12.70 -0.71 -4.81
C HIS A 217 -12.66 0.46 -3.83
N THR A 218 -12.74 0.10 -2.57
CA THR A 218 -12.61 0.91 -1.36
C THR A 218 -11.73 0.13 -0.38
N ASP A 219 -11.29 0.76 0.70
CA ASP A 219 -10.14 0.28 1.46
C ASP A 219 -10.50 -0.58 2.67
N SER A 220 -11.77 -0.55 3.14
CA SER A 220 -12.15 -1.32 4.31
C SER A 220 -12.70 -2.71 3.99
N THR A 221 -12.78 -3.54 4.99
CA THR A 221 -13.43 -4.87 4.93
C THR A 221 -14.95 -4.81 5.04
N ALA A 222 -15.52 -3.61 5.26
CA ALA A 222 -16.95 -3.44 5.56
C ALA A 222 -17.90 -3.95 4.45
N PRO A 223 -17.63 -3.77 3.15
CA PRO A 223 -18.49 -4.34 2.10
C PRO A 223 -18.62 -5.87 2.19
N LEU A 224 -17.51 -6.55 2.46
CA LEU A 224 -17.49 -8.01 2.60
C LEU A 224 -18.18 -8.46 3.89
N ALA A 225 -17.96 -7.74 4.98
CA ALA A 225 -18.64 -7.98 6.25
C ALA A 225 -20.16 -7.76 6.15
N GLU A 226 -20.62 -6.77 5.35
CA GLU A 226 -22.04 -6.54 5.11
C GLU A 226 -22.66 -7.65 4.26
N ALA A 227 -21.96 -8.12 3.22
CA ALA A 227 -22.39 -9.28 2.43
C ALA A 227 -22.60 -10.54 3.32
N ALA A 228 -21.76 -10.73 4.33
CA ALA A 228 -21.84 -11.87 5.25
C ALA A 228 -23.13 -11.90 6.09
N LYS A 229 -23.82 -10.77 6.26
CA LYS A 229 -25.09 -10.69 7.01
C LYS A 229 -26.29 -11.19 6.23
N THR A 230 -26.17 -11.32 4.89
CA THR A 230 -27.28 -11.69 4.01
C THR A 230 -27.06 -13.07 3.39
N PRO A 231 -27.85 -14.09 3.75
CA PRO A 231 -27.74 -15.43 3.16
C PRO A 231 -27.84 -15.40 1.63
N GLY A 232 -26.90 -16.07 0.97
CA GLY A 232 -26.88 -16.18 -0.50
C GLY A 232 -26.14 -15.04 -1.21
N VAL A 233 -25.73 -14.00 -0.50
CA VAL A 233 -24.82 -12.96 -1.04
C VAL A 233 -23.39 -13.42 -0.87
N ILE A 234 -22.58 -13.23 -1.92
CA ILE A 234 -21.15 -13.53 -1.91
C ILE A 234 -20.35 -12.26 -2.17
N GLY A 235 -19.08 -12.27 -1.79
CA GLY A 235 -18.18 -11.13 -1.96
C GLY A 235 -16.73 -11.54 -2.24
N PHE A 236 -15.93 -10.53 -2.54
CA PHE A 236 -14.51 -10.67 -2.82
C PHE A 236 -13.71 -9.72 -1.95
N GLY A 237 -12.51 -10.15 -1.52
CA GLY A 237 -11.56 -9.29 -0.84
C GLY A 237 -10.88 -8.33 -1.82
N GLN A 238 -10.52 -7.16 -1.32
CA GLN A 238 -9.89 -6.08 -2.08
C GLN A 238 -8.56 -5.68 -1.46
N ALA A 239 -7.53 -5.55 -2.29
CA ALA A 239 -6.16 -5.20 -1.96
C ALA A 239 -5.42 -6.22 -1.08
N SER A 240 -6.08 -6.85 -0.13
CA SER A 240 -5.57 -7.91 0.74
C SER A 240 -6.44 -9.18 0.70
N ASP A 241 -5.99 -10.24 1.34
CA ASP A 241 -6.74 -11.51 1.36
C ASP A 241 -8.12 -11.38 2.04
N MET A 242 -8.24 -10.57 3.07
CA MET A 242 -9.46 -10.35 3.87
C MET A 242 -10.09 -11.64 4.46
N LEU A 243 -9.36 -12.77 4.46
CA LEU A 243 -9.89 -14.06 4.95
C LEU A 243 -10.30 -13.99 6.40
N ASP A 244 -9.52 -13.34 7.24
CA ASP A 244 -9.74 -13.25 8.69
C ASP A 244 -10.95 -12.38 9.04
N TYR A 245 -11.35 -11.48 8.14
CA TYR A 245 -12.46 -10.55 8.36
C TYR A 245 -13.82 -11.13 7.96
N ALA A 246 -13.84 -11.94 6.89
CA ALA A 246 -15.05 -12.63 6.46
C ALA A 246 -14.67 -13.89 5.67
N PRO A 247 -14.40 -15.01 6.35
CA PRO A 247 -14.04 -16.27 5.70
C PRO A 247 -15.15 -16.81 4.79
N SER A 248 -16.40 -16.46 5.07
CA SER A 248 -17.59 -16.71 4.26
C SER A 248 -18.48 -15.46 4.37
N PRO A 249 -18.97 -14.89 3.30
CA PRO A 249 -19.09 -15.42 1.93
C PRO A 249 -17.95 -15.04 0.96
N ARG A 250 -16.72 -14.82 1.44
CA ARG A 250 -15.59 -14.51 0.57
C ARG A 250 -15.30 -15.66 -0.41
N VAL A 251 -15.29 -15.36 -1.69
CA VAL A 251 -14.98 -16.35 -2.74
C VAL A 251 -13.50 -16.36 -3.07
N SER A 252 -12.90 -15.17 -3.21
CA SER A 252 -11.49 -14.96 -3.51
C SER A 252 -11.12 -13.51 -3.17
N SER A 253 -9.87 -13.15 -3.34
CA SER A 253 -9.37 -11.77 -3.13
C SER A 253 -8.41 -11.37 -4.25
N ILE A 254 -8.36 -10.07 -4.54
CA ILE A 254 -7.21 -9.47 -5.21
C ILE A 254 -6.22 -9.10 -4.12
N ILE A 255 -4.97 -9.52 -4.27
CA ILE A 255 -3.89 -9.18 -3.34
C ILE A 255 -2.87 -8.33 -4.08
N ASP A 256 -2.63 -7.13 -3.57
CA ASP A 256 -1.67 -6.20 -4.13
C ASP A 256 -0.29 -6.46 -3.53
N ASN A 257 0.60 -7.08 -4.28
CA ASN A 257 1.92 -7.43 -3.78
C ASN A 257 2.94 -6.29 -3.98
N TRP A 258 2.98 -5.34 -3.06
CA TRP A 258 3.88 -4.19 -3.08
C TRP A 258 5.31 -4.52 -2.67
N ALA A 259 5.51 -5.59 -1.89
CA ALA A 259 6.79 -5.93 -1.27
C ALA A 259 7.97 -6.00 -2.25
N PRO A 260 7.90 -6.70 -3.41
CA PRO A 260 9.03 -6.77 -4.33
C PRO A 260 9.43 -5.39 -4.89
N TYR A 261 8.44 -4.52 -5.11
CA TYR A 261 8.69 -3.18 -5.59
C TYR A 261 9.40 -2.34 -4.53
N TYR A 262 8.88 -2.31 -3.31
CA TYR A 262 9.44 -1.53 -2.20
C TYR A 262 10.86 -1.96 -1.85
N VAL A 263 11.07 -3.28 -1.71
CA VAL A 263 12.41 -3.81 -1.46
C VAL A 263 13.39 -3.39 -2.55
N LYS A 264 13.00 -3.49 -3.83
CA LYS A 264 13.84 -3.06 -4.94
C LYS A 264 14.18 -1.58 -4.90
N GLN A 265 13.17 -0.70 -4.67
CA GLN A 265 13.39 0.75 -4.72
C GLN A 265 14.23 1.23 -3.53
N VAL A 266 14.01 0.71 -2.34
CA VAL A 266 14.82 1.03 -1.16
C VAL A 266 16.26 0.55 -1.33
N GLY A 267 16.49 -0.60 -1.96
CA GLY A 267 17.84 -1.08 -2.25
C GLY A 267 18.59 -0.31 -3.34
N ALA A 268 17.92 0.58 -4.06
CA ALA A 268 18.51 1.44 -5.10
C ALA A 268 18.87 2.85 -4.60
N VAL A 269 18.62 3.17 -3.33
CA VAL A 269 18.96 4.42 -2.63
C VAL A 269 20.16 4.21 -1.74
#